data_dbdfd7a86b25a1b931dc4af9e0bab3df
#
_entry.id   dbdfd7a86b25a1b931dc4af9e0bab3df
#
_cell.length_a   1.000
_cell.length_b   1.000
_cell.length_c   1.000
_cell.angle_alpha   90.00
_cell.angle_beta   90.00
_cell.angle_gamma   90.00
#
_symmetry.space_group_name_H-M   'P 1'
#
loop_
_entity.id
_entity.type
_entity.pdbx_description
1 polymer ?
#
loop_
_entity_poly.entity_id
_entity_poly.type
_entity_poly.pdbx_seq_one_letter_code
_entity_poly.pdbx_strand_id
1 'polypeptide(L)'
;NELINFLKTMKPNQNDVFIIGAGSNTLIRDGGVKGITIKLSSKFSFVNLIDDEIIEVGASTLDRKLADFAKEKSLGGFEFLSCIPGSIGGALIMNSGCYNEQISEIFISCNIVDLNGNEKVLIKDDINFFYRGSTIPKNYIILSAKFKGIKKDKNTITKKQTEFINKKKLTQPSNVKTCGSTFKNPPNKKAWQLIKESNCEDLFVGEARISSKHCNFFINE
;
A
#
# COMPACT_ATOMS: atom_id res chain seq x y z
N ASN A 1 -20.51 -10.86 -4.10
CA ASN A 1 -20.50 -12.23 -4.65
C ASN A 1 -20.16 -12.29 -6.15
N GLU A 2 -20.16 -11.16 -6.91
CA GLU A 2 -19.75 -11.14 -8.33
C GLU A 2 -18.32 -11.65 -8.52
N LEU A 3 -17.36 -11.21 -7.70
CA LEU A 3 -15.97 -11.65 -7.77
C LEU A 3 -15.84 -13.17 -7.55
N ILE A 4 -16.49 -13.70 -6.53
CA ILE A 4 -16.46 -15.13 -6.21
C ILE A 4 -17.07 -15.94 -7.35
N ASN A 5 -18.21 -15.52 -7.89
CA ASN A 5 -18.85 -16.17 -9.04
C ASN A 5 -17.94 -16.14 -10.26
N PHE A 6 -17.31 -14.98 -10.54
CA PHE A 6 -16.34 -14.85 -11.64
C PHE A 6 -15.18 -15.85 -11.48
N LEU A 7 -14.55 -15.91 -10.29
CA LEU A 7 -13.43 -16.81 -10.03
C LEU A 7 -13.81 -18.28 -10.19
N LYS A 8 -14.97 -18.70 -9.67
CA LYS A 8 -15.50 -20.06 -9.78
C LYS A 8 -15.81 -20.45 -11.23
N THR A 9 -16.29 -19.51 -12.05
CA THR A 9 -16.67 -19.75 -13.43
C THR A 9 -15.45 -19.77 -14.35
N MET A 10 -14.57 -18.77 -14.22
CA MET A 10 -13.41 -18.59 -15.10
C MET A 10 -12.23 -19.50 -14.75
N LYS A 11 -12.13 -19.95 -13.49
CA LYS A 11 -11.02 -20.79 -12.98
C LYS A 11 -9.65 -20.35 -13.51
N PRO A 12 -9.29 -19.07 -13.33
CA PRO A 12 -8.07 -18.54 -13.93
C PRO A 12 -6.82 -19.20 -13.34
N ASN A 13 -5.80 -19.44 -14.18
CA ASN A 13 -4.50 -19.84 -13.67
C ASN A 13 -3.82 -18.69 -12.91
N GLN A 14 -3.04 -19.01 -11.90
CA GLN A 14 -2.34 -18.01 -11.08
C GLN A 14 -1.44 -17.10 -11.92
N ASN A 15 -0.78 -17.61 -12.96
CA ASN A 15 0.12 -16.85 -13.83
C ASN A 15 -0.62 -15.90 -14.80
N ASP A 16 -1.92 -16.08 -14.96
CA ASP A 16 -2.75 -15.27 -15.85
C ASP A 16 -3.52 -14.17 -15.12
N VAL A 17 -3.34 -14.05 -13.79
CA VAL A 17 -4.04 -13.07 -12.98
C VAL A 17 -3.08 -12.05 -12.39
N PHE A 18 -3.36 -10.78 -12.66
CA PHE A 18 -2.69 -9.63 -12.08
C PHE A 18 -3.68 -8.84 -11.21
N ILE A 19 -3.40 -8.73 -9.92
CA ILE A 19 -4.23 -7.99 -8.97
C ILE A 19 -3.63 -6.61 -8.78
N ILE A 20 -4.40 -5.56 -9.06
CA ILE A 20 -3.95 -4.17 -8.93
C ILE A 20 -4.79 -3.43 -7.88
N GLY A 21 -4.12 -2.76 -6.94
CA GLY A 21 -4.74 -1.83 -6.00
C GLY A 21 -4.90 -0.43 -6.61
N ALA A 22 -4.42 0.59 -5.93
CA ALA A 22 -4.41 1.98 -6.43
C ALA A 22 -3.39 2.22 -7.56
N GLY A 23 -2.48 1.28 -7.83
CA GLY A 23 -1.45 1.42 -8.87
C GLY A 23 -0.24 2.28 -8.49
N SER A 24 -0.17 2.77 -7.26
CA SER A 24 0.85 3.72 -6.79
C SER A 24 2.27 3.14 -6.68
N ASN A 25 2.42 1.83 -6.77
CA ASN A 25 3.70 1.11 -6.72
C ASN A 25 3.84 0.15 -7.92
N THR A 26 3.27 0.52 -9.06
CA THR A 26 3.20 -0.33 -10.24
C THR A 26 3.64 0.45 -11.48
N LEU A 27 4.59 -0.11 -12.21
CA LEU A 27 5.00 0.35 -13.52
C LEU A 27 4.63 -0.73 -14.55
N ILE A 28 3.77 -0.37 -15.51
CA ILE A 28 3.37 -1.26 -16.61
C ILE A 28 4.04 -0.76 -17.88
N ARG A 29 4.78 -1.64 -18.56
CA ARG A 29 5.41 -1.33 -19.85
C ARG A 29 4.36 -1.24 -20.96
N ASP A 30 4.70 -0.60 -22.08
CA ASP A 30 3.78 -0.34 -23.20
C ASP A 30 3.09 -1.59 -23.75
N GLY A 31 3.75 -2.76 -23.66
CA GLY A 31 3.16 -4.06 -24.02
C GLY A 31 2.02 -4.53 -23.11
N GLY A 32 1.73 -3.79 -22.03
CA GLY A 32 0.66 -4.10 -21.10
C GLY A 32 0.93 -5.31 -20.21
N VAL A 33 -0.14 -5.81 -19.59
CA VAL A 33 -0.14 -7.03 -18.76
C VAL A 33 -0.95 -8.10 -19.50
N LYS A 34 -0.35 -9.27 -19.70
CA LYS A 34 -1.05 -10.42 -20.29
C LYS A 34 -1.99 -11.05 -19.27
N GLY A 35 -3.11 -11.59 -19.75
CA GLY A 35 -4.08 -12.31 -18.92
C GLY A 35 -5.16 -11.39 -18.33
N ILE A 36 -5.60 -11.72 -17.12
CA ILE A 36 -6.72 -11.07 -16.43
C ILE A 36 -6.19 -10.08 -15.40
N THR A 37 -6.55 -8.82 -15.53
CA THR A 37 -6.26 -7.82 -14.50
C THR A 37 -7.50 -7.59 -13.63
N ILE A 38 -7.37 -7.85 -12.33
CA ILE A 38 -8.45 -7.66 -11.35
C ILE A 38 -8.18 -6.40 -10.54
N LYS A 39 -9.12 -5.46 -10.59
CA LYS A 39 -9.17 -4.28 -9.73
C LYS A 39 -10.49 -4.28 -8.97
N LEU A 40 -10.41 -4.26 -7.64
CA LEU A 40 -11.60 -4.23 -6.80
C LEU A 40 -12.36 -2.91 -6.95
N SER A 41 -13.67 -3.00 -7.06
CA SER A 41 -14.57 -1.85 -7.21
C SER A 41 -14.71 -1.06 -5.88
N SER A 42 -15.43 0.07 -5.96
CA SER A 42 -15.78 0.88 -4.78
C SER A 42 -16.62 0.13 -3.73
N LYS A 43 -17.27 -0.97 -4.07
CA LYS A 43 -17.96 -1.85 -3.12
C LYS A 43 -17.02 -2.41 -2.03
N PHE A 44 -15.72 -2.49 -2.34
CA PHE A 44 -14.67 -2.89 -1.40
C PHE A 44 -13.97 -1.67 -0.74
N SER A 45 -14.55 -0.46 -0.87
CA SER A 45 -14.04 0.76 -0.25
C SER A 45 -15.00 1.22 0.86
N PHE A 46 -14.82 0.65 2.04
CA PHE A 46 -15.57 1.01 3.25
C PHE A 46 -14.62 1.09 4.45
N VAL A 47 -15.06 1.78 5.51
CA VAL A 47 -14.34 1.86 6.79
C VAL A 47 -15.38 1.86 7.90
N ASN A 48 -15.35 0.88 8.77
CA ASN A 48 -16.28 0.67 9.87
C ASN A 48 -15.55 0.53 11.19
N LEU A 49 -15.97 1.23 12.22
CA LEU A 49 -15.58 0.95 13.59
C LEU A 49 -16.42 -0.23 14.08
N ILE A 50 -15.82 -1.37 14.36
CA ILE A 50 -16.50 -2.60 14.79
C ILE A 50 -16.38 -2.84 16.28
N ASP A 51 -15.48 -2.17 16.94
CA ASP A 51 -15.27 -2.15 18.38
C ASP A 51 -14.56 -0.84 18.74
N ASP A 52 -14.43 -0.50 20.01
CA ASP A 52 -13.86 0.76 20.51
C ASP A 52 -12.48 1.12 19.92
N GLU A 53 -11.68 0.10 19.60
CA GLU A 53 -10.33 0.26 19.07
C GLU A 53 -10.09 -0.50 17.76
N ILE A 54 -11.11 -1.20 17.21
CA ILE A 54 -10.95 -2.04 16.03
C ILE A 54 -11.70 -1.45 14.85
N ILE A 55 -10.97 -1.24 13.76
CA ILE A 55 -11.51 -0.77 12.47
C ILE A 55 -11.46 -1.92 11.47
N GLU A 56 -12.59 -2.21 10.83
CA GLU A 56 -12.66 -3.03 9.62
C GLU A 56 -12.68 -2.13 8.39
N VAL A 57 -11.87 -2.47 7.40
CA VAL A 57 -11.70 -1.66 6.20
C VAL A 57 -11.62 -2.52 4.95
N GLY A 58 -12.30 -2.11 3.90
CA GLY A 58 -12.26 -2.78 2.59
C GLY A 58 -10.93 -2.57 1.85
N ALA A 59 -10.47 -3.58 1.13
CA ALA A 59 -9.14 -3.62 0.52
C ALA A 59 -8.91 -2.55 -0.57
N SER A 60 -9.96 -2.01 -1.22
CA SER A 60 -9.84 -0.92 -2.19
C SER A 60 -9.89 0.48 -1.56
N THR A 61 -10.08 0.57 -0.23
CA THR A 61 -10.03 1.84 0.49
C THR A 61 -8.62 2.43 0.41
N LEU A 62 -8.52 3.74 0.17
CA LEU A 62 -7.23 4.42 0.17
C LEU A 62 -6.66 4.51 1.58
N ASP A 63 -5.36 4.34 1.72
CA ASP A 63 -4.61 4.39 2.98
C ASP A 63 -4.92 5.68 3.76
N ARG A 64 -4.93 6.82 3.07
CA ARG A 64 -5.27 8.11 3.66
C ARG A 64 -6.69 8.16 4.24
N LYS A 65 -7.68 7.52 3.56
CA LYS A 65 -9.06 7.49 4.03
C LYS A 65 -9.18 6.75 5.38
N LEU A 66 -8.43 5.67 5.56
CA LEU A 66 -8.35 4.97 6.84
C LEU A 66 -7.70 5.85 7.92
N ALA A 67 -6.59 6.53 7.61
CA ALA A 67 -5.91 7.43 8.55
C ALA A 67 -6.81 8.59 9.01
N ASP A 68 -7.56 9.19 8.08
CA ASP A 68 -8.51 10.27 8.39
C ASP A 68 -9.68 9.77 9.24
N PHE A 69 -10.22 8.58 8.92
CA PHE A 69 -11.29 7.97 9.73
C PHE A 69 -10.82 7.65 11.15
N ALA A 70 -9.63 7.04 11.30
CA ALA A 70 -9.07 6.72 12.62
C ALA A 70 -8.87 7.99 13.48
N LYS A 71 -8.38 9.08 12.87
CA LYS A 71 -8.28 10.39 13.52
C LYS A 71 -9.63 10.89 14.03
N GLU A 72 -10.70 10.82 13.20
CA GLU A 72 -12.04 11.24 13.61
C GLU A 72 -12.61 10.39 14.77
N LYS A 73 -12.13 9.14 14.91
CA LYS A 73 -12.47 8.24 16.02
C LYS A 73 -11.51 8.33 17.21
N SER A 74 -10.57 9.28 17.19
CA SER A 74 -9.53 9.44 18.22
C SER A 74 -8.70 8.17 18.42
N LEU A 75 -8.36 7.49 17.32
CA LEU A 75 -7.54 6.29 17.28
C LEU A 75 -6.19 6.60 16.62
N GLY A 76 -5.13 6.53 17.40
CA GLY A 76 -3.74 6.62 16.95
C GLY A 76 -3.20 5.29 16.46
N GLY A 77 -2.01 5.33 15.82
CA GLY A 77 -1.34 4.19 15.20
C GLY A 77 -1.50 4.15 13.67
N PHE A 78 -2.37 4.99 13.10
CA PHE A 78 -2.66 5.06 11.66
C PHE A 78 -2.05 6.28 10.98
N GLU A 79 -1.34 7.14 11.70
CA GLU A 79 -0.91 8.45 11.25
C GLU A 79 0.00 8.38 10.01
N PHE A 80 0.85 7.35 9.93
CA PHE A 80 1.76 7.12 8.80
C PHE A 80 1.04 6.86 7.47
N LEU A 81 -0.16 6.29 7.50
CA LEU A 81 -0.97 6.03 6.30
C LEU A 81 -1.42 7.32 5.60
N SER A 82 -1.47 8.45 6.32
CA SER A 82 -1.85 9.75 5.75
C SER A 82 -0.92 10.23 4.63
N CYS A 83 0.30 9.77 4.60
CA CYS A 83 1.31 10.15 3.61
C CYS A 83 1.69 9.04 2.64
N ILE A 84 1.08 7.84 2.73
CA ILE A 84 1.32 6.74 1.80
C ILE A 84 0.24 6.74 0.71
N PRO A 85 0.59 6.90 -0.58
CA PRO A 85 -0.36 6.71 -1.65
C PRO A 85 -0.56 5.21 -1.87
N GLY A 86 -1.79 4.73 -1.79
CA GLY A 86 -2.06 3.31 -1.95
C GLY A 86 -3.48 2.94 -1.53
N SER A 87 -3.75 1.66 -1.58
CA SER A 87 -4.95 1.04 -1.04
C SER A 87 -4.58 -0.03 -0.01
N ILE A 88 -5.46 -0.30 0.91
CA ILE A 88 -5.26 -1.22 2.03
C ILE A 88 -4.77 -2.61 1.58
N GLY A 89 -5.36 -3.16 0.52
CA GLY A 89 -4.88 -4.44 -0.03
C GLY A 89 -3.43 -4.38 -0.48
N GLY A 90 -3.05 -3.32 -1.21
CA GLY A 90 -1.66 -3.10 -1.62
C GLY A 90 -0.73 -2.83 -0.43
N ALA A 91 -1.20 -2.10 0.57
CA ALA A 91 -0.44 -1.81 1.77
C ALA A 91 -0.10 -3.08 2.57
N LEU A 92 -1.03 -4.04 2.67
CA LEU A 92 -0.79 -5.34 3.33
C LEU A 92 0.23 -6.20 2.56
N ILE A 93 0.09 -6.30 1.23
CA ILE A 93 1.05 -7.06 0.40
C ILE A 93 2.46 -6.50 0.55
N MET A 94 2.59 -5.17 0.60
CA MET A 94 3.87 -4.47 0.63
C MET A 94 4.39 -4.19 2.05
N ASN A 95 3.66 -4.57 3.09
CA ASN A 95 3.94 -4.09 4.45
C ASN A 95 4.28 -2.59 4.43
N SER A 96 3.36 -1.80 3.89
CA SER A 96 3.57 -0.37 3.68
C SER A 96 3.87 0.35 4.97
N GLY A 97 4.88 1.21 4.94
CA GLY A 97 5.28 1.96 6.11
C GLY A 97 6.21 3.13 5.76
N CYS A 98 6.27 4.09 6.66
CA CYS A 98 7.20 5.22 6.60
C CYS A 98 7.45 5.74 8.02
N TYR A 99 8.59 6.43 8.20
CA TYR A 99 8.94 7.06 9.48
C TYR A 99 8.94 6.10 10.67
N ASN A 100 9.45 4.87 10.45
CA ASN A 100 9.55 3.77 11.41
C ASN A 100 8.19 3.19 11.85
N GLU A 101 7.12 3.46 11.14
CA GLU A 101 5.81 2.85 11.35
C GLU A 101 5.40 2.05 10.11
N GLN A 102 4.70 0.93 10.29
CA GLN A 102 4.28 0.05 9.22
C GLN A 102 2.96 -0.65 9.52
N ILE A 103 2.25 -1.10 8.48
CA ILE A 103 0.89 -1.63 8.61
C ILE A 103 0.82 -2.92 9.44
N SER A 104 1.87 -3.73 9.49
CA SER A 104 1.94 -4.94 10.32
C SER A 104 1.83 -4.67 11.83
N GLU A 105 2.14 -3.45 12.28
CA GLU A 105 2.09 -3.10 13.70
C GLU A 105 0.65 -2.98 14.21
N ILE A 106 -0.26 -2.52 13.33
CA ILE A 106 -1.68 -2.32 13.64
C ILE A 106 -2.57 -3.47 13.13
N PHE A 107 -2.02 -4.40 12.34
CA PHE A 107 -2.76 -5.48 11.69
C PHE A 107 -3.25 -6.54 12.68
N ILE A 108 -4.51 -6.98 12.52
CA ILE A 108 -5.14 -8.09 13.25
C ILE A 108 -5.38 -9.27 12.33
N SER A 109 -6.18 -9.06 11.27
CA SER A 109 -6.58 -10.11 10.34
C SER A 109 -7.02 -9.53 9.00
N CYS A 110 -7.08 -10.36 7.97
CA CYS A 110 -7.70 -10.00 6.70
C CYS A 110 -8.56 -11.14 6.14
N ASN A 111 -9.64 -10.75 5.46
CA ASN A 111 -10.45 -11.65 4.66
C ASN A 111 -9.86 -11.71 3.26
N ILE A 112 -9.64 -12.91 2.77
CA ILE A 112 -9.06 -13.17 1.46
C ILE A 112 -9.93 -14.14 0.68
N VAL A 113 -9.78 -14.16 -0.64
CA VAL A 113 -10.36 -15.18 -1.51
C VAL A 113 -9.28 -15.71 -2.44
N ASP A 114 -9.22 -17.04 -2.64
CA ASP A 114 -8.34 -17.67 -3.61
C ASP A 114 -8.91 -17.57 -5.04
N LEU A 115 -8.12 -17.99 -6.04
CA LEU A 115 -8.56 -17.96 -7.44
C LEU A 115 -9.63 -19.03 -7.77
N ASN A 116 -9.95 -19.94 -6.84
CA ASN A 116 -11.07 -20.88 -6.95
C ASN A 116 -12.36 -20.32 -6.32
N GLY A 117 -12.30 -19.14 -5.72
CA GLY A 117 -13.42 -18.49 -5.05
C GLY A 117 -13.68 -19.01 -3.62
N ASN A 118 -12.68 -19.61 -2.97
CA ASN A 118 -12.76 -20.02 -1.57
C ASN A 118 -12.30 -18.88 -0.67
N GLU A 119 -13.14 -18.49 0.26
CA GLU A 119 -12.83 -17.45 1.24
C GLU A 119 -12.08 -18.03 2.44
N LYS A 120 -11.14 -17.24 2.97
CA LYS A 120 -10.38 -17.59 4.17
C LYS A 120 -10.07 -16.30 4.96
N VAL A 121 -9.93 -16.43 6.27
CA VAL A 121 -9.37 -15.39 7.14
C VAL A 121 -7.91 -15.75 7.43
N LEU A 122 -7.02 -14.78 7.26
CA LEU A 122 -5.65 -14.84 7.75
C LEU A 122 -5.52 -13.93 8.96
N ILE A 123 -4.96 -14.46 10.03
CA ILE A 123 -4.61 -13.70 11.24
C ILE A 123 -3.13 -13.30 11.21
N LYS A 124 -2.70 -12.49 12.17
CA LYS A 124 -1.33 -11.98 12.23
C LYS A 124 -0.28 -13.10 12.24
N ASP A 125 -0.56 -14.21 12.90
CA ASP A 125 0.36 -15.34 13.02
C ASP A 125 0.47 -16.18 11.73
N ASP A 126 -0.49 -16.06 10.81
CA ASP A 126 -0.45 -16.71 9.49
C ASP A 126 0.46 -15.96 8.49
N ILE A 127 0.89 -14.74 8.80
CA ILE A 127 1.57 -13.84 7.87
C ILE A 127 2.90 -13.37 8.45
N ASN A 128 3.99 -13.67 7.77
CA ASN A 128 5.26 -13.04 8.04
C ASN A 128 5.37 -11.74 7.23
N PHE A 129 5.42 -10.62 7.95
CA PHE A 129 5.69 -9.32 7.37
C PHE A 129 7.19 -9.01 7.42
N PHE A 130 7.73 -8.48 6.34
CA PHE A 130 9.13 -8.08 6.24
C PHE A 130 9.25 -6.73 5.52
N TYR A 131 10.44 -6.20 5.42
CA TYR A 131 10.67 -4.92 4.76
C TYR A 131 10.18 -4.94 3.30
N ARG A 132 9.12 -4.16 3.03
CA ARG A 132 8.47 -4.03 1.72
C ARG A 132 7.97 -5.37 1.17
N GLY A 133 7.33 -6.16 2.02
CA GLY A 133 6.68 -7.39 1.61
C GLY A 133 5.96 -8.13 2.72
N SER A 134 5.23 -9.16 2.31
CA SER A 134 4.54 -10.11 3.20
C SER A 134 4.52 -11.49 2.56
N THR A 135 4.22 -12.52 3.36
CA THR A 135 4.03 -13.89 2.87
C THR A 135 2.60 -14.18 2.42
N ILE A 136 1.74 -13.17 2.28
CA ILE A 136 0.40 -13.37 1.71
C ILE A 136 0.58 -13.93 0.29
N PRO A 137 0.00 -15.10 -0.02
CA PRO A 137 0.22 -15.74 -1.31
C PRO A 137 -0.32 -14.91 -2.47
N LYS A 138 0.40 -14.89 -3.59
CA LYS A 138 0.05 -14.10 -4.79
C LYS A 138 -1.27 -14.51 -5.45
N ASN A 139 -1.74 -15.72 -5.18
CA ASN A 139 -3.01 -16.24 -5.68
C ASN A 139 -4.20 -15.90 -4.78
N TYR A 140 -4.03 -15.03 -3.80
CA TYR A 140 -5.11 -14.53 -2.97
C TYR A 140 -5.42 -13.07 -3.26
N ILE A 141 -6.71 -12.76 -3.25
CA ILE A 141 -7.23 -11.39 -3.34
C ILE A 141 -7.69 -10.99 -1.95
N ILE A 142 -7.12 -9.92 -1.40
CA ILE A 142 -7.56 -9.36 -0.12
C ILE A 142 -8.87 -8.62 -0.35
N LEU A 143 -9.89 -8.92 0.45
CA LEU A 143 -11.22 -8.30 0.37
C LEU A 143 -11.41 -7.21 1.42
N SER A 144 -11.01 -7.47 2.66
CA SER A 144 -11.03 -6.54 3.78
C SER A 144 -9.96 -6.87 4.80
N ALA A 145 -9.71 -5.96 5.73
CA ALA A 145 -8.81 -6.20 6.85
C ALA A 145 -9.32 -5.55 8.12
N LYS A 146 -8.87 -6.06 9.27
CA LYS A 146 -9.10 -5.50 10.61
C LYS A 146 -7.79 -4.98 11.18
N PHE A 147 -7.87 -3.78 11.76
CA PHE A 147 -6.74 -3.11 12.37
C PHE A 147 -7.09 -2.65 13.77
N LYS A 148 -6.11 -2.66 14.67
CA LYS A 148 -6.26 -2.15 16.04
C LYS A 148 -5.57 -0.81 16.16
N GLY A 149 -6.31 0.19 16.66
CA GLY A 149 -5.79 1.48 17.08
C GLY A 149 -5.55 1.55 18.59
N ILE A 150 -5.09 2.70 19.02
CA ILE A 150 -4.89 3.03 20.43
C ILE A 150 -5.61 4.36 20.68
N LYS A 151 -6.47 4.44 21.71
CA LYS A 151 -7.14 5.70 22.08
C LYS A 151 -6.11 6.80 22.29
N LYS A 152 -6.29 7.91 21.61
CA LYS A 152 -5.36 9.04 21.60
C LYS A 152 -6.08 10.34 21.31
N ASP A 153 -5.62 11.41 21.91
CA ASP A 153 -6.17 12.74 21.66
C ASP A 153 -6.08 13.11 20.16
N LYS A 154 -7.18 13.62 19.61
CA LYS A 154 -7.31 13.97 18.19
C LYS A 154 -6.30 15.04 17.73
N ASN A 155 -5.99 16.02 18.60
CA ASN A 155 -5.02 17.06 18.26
C ASN A 155 -3.61 16.46 18.14
N THR A 156 -3.26 15.51 19.02
CA THR A 156 -1.98 14.78 18.96
C THR A 156 -1.87 13.98 17.65
N ILE A 157 -2.93 13.28 17.25
CA ILE A 157 -2.98 12.53 15.98
C ILE A 157 -2.82 13.51 14.80
N THR A 158 -3.58 14.61 14.81
CA THR A 158 -3.53 15.63 13.75
C THR A 158 -2.13 16.24 13.59
N LYS A 159 -1.49 16.57 14.72
CA LYS A 159 -0.12 17.11 14.72
C LYS A 159 0.86 16.13 14.07
N LYS A 160 0.79 14.86 14.44
CA LYS A 160 1.66 13.82 13.90
C LYS A 160 1.41 13.56 12.39
N GLN A 161 0.15 13.50 11.96
CA GLN A 161 -0.18 13.40 10.52
C GLN A 161 0.38 14.58 9.74
N THR A 162 0.21 15.81 10.25
CA THR A 162 0.72 17.03 9.61
C THR A 162 2.25 17.01 9.51
N GLU A 163 2.93 16.58 10.57
CA GLU A 163 4.39 16.42 10.57
C GLU A 163 4.85 15.45 9.47
N PHE A 164 4.23 14.27 9.37
CA PHE A 164 4.58 13.26 8.36
C PHE A 164 4.33 13.77 6.94
N ILE A 165 3.18 14.42 6.70
CA ILE A 165 2.84 15.00 5.40
C ILE A 165 3.85 16.08 5.00
N ASN A 166 4.20 16.99 5.93
CA ASN A 166 5.16 18.06 5.67
C ASN A 166 6.56 17.51 5.41
N LYS A 167 7.03 16.56 6.21
CA LYS A 167 8.32 15.89 6.02
C LYS A 167 8.40 15.21 4.64
N LYS A 168 7.32 14.54 4.22
CA LYS A 168 7.24 13.95 2.88
C LYS A 168 7.30 15.01 1.78
N LYS A 169 6.50 16.07 1.89
CA LYS A 169 6.50 17.19 0.92
C LYS A 169 7.88 17.85 0.77
N LEU A 170 8.65 17.93 1.84
CA LEU A 170 10.00 18.47 1.80
C LEU A 170 11.01 17.54 1.11
N THR A 171 10.88 16.23 1.25
CA THR A 171 11.90 15.25 0.86
C THR A 171 11.59 14.46 -0.41
N GLN A 172 10.34 14.44 -0.87
CA GLN A 172 9.92 13.65 -2.02
C GLN A 172 9.20 14.49 -3.07
N PRO A 173 9.29 14.12 -4.36
CA PRO A 173 8.53 14.81 -5.41
C PRO A 173 7.03 14.63 -5.18
N SER A 174 6.25 15.65 -5.55
CA SER A 174 4.79 15.67 -5.45
C SER A 174 4.22 16.24 -6.75
N ASN A 175 3.00 15.81 -7.09
CA ASN A 175 2.30 16.24 -8.31
C ASN A 175 3.04 15.89 -9.62
N VAL A 176 3.77 14.79 -9.62
CA VAL A 176 4.49 14.26 -10.78
C VAL A 176 4.10 12.81 -11.02
N LYS A 177 4.21 12.35 -12.27
CA LYS A 177 3.99 10.95 -12.63
C LYS A 177 5.17 10.11 -12.13
N THR A 178 4.95 9.29 -11.12
CA THR A 178 5.97 8.42 -10.53
C THR A 178 5.31 7.22 -9.86
N CYS A 179 6.00 6.11 -9.80
CA CYS A 179 5.59 4.93 -9.02
C CYS A 179 6.23 4.87 -7.61
N GLY A 180 6.76 6.00 -7.13
CA GLY A 180 7.40 6.11 -5.80
C GLY A 180 8.88 5.75 -5.83
N SER A 181 9.41 5.30 -4.71
CA SER A 181 10.81 4.85 -4.61
C SER A 181 11.04 3.62 -5.47
N THR A 182 11.92 3.73 -6.46
CA THR A 182 12.18 2.69 -7.46
C THR A 182 12.92 1.49 -6.88
N PHE A 183 13.94 1.74 -6.06
CA PHE A 183 14.76 0.68 -5.47
C PHE A 183 14.46 0.52 -3.98
N LYS A 184 14.43 -0.73 -3.51
CA LYS A 184 14.45 -1.04 -2.07
C LYS A 184 15.81 -0.65 -1.49
N ASN A 185 15.83 -0.22 -0.23
CA ASN A 185 17.08 -0.03 0.46
C ASN A 185 17.77 -1.39 0.72
N PRO A 186 19.04 -1.56 0.36
CA PRO A 186 19.79 -2.74 0.77
C PRO A 186 20.12 -2.69 2.29
N PRO A 187 20.57 -3.81 2.87
CA PRO A 187 21.03 -3.81 4.25
C PRO A 187 22.11 -2.74 4.49
N ASN A 188 21.96 -1.97 5.56
CA ASN A 188 22.93 -0.97 6.04
C ASN A 188 23.19 0.23 5.13
N LYS A 189 22.49 0.37 3.98
CA LYS A 189 22.63 1.52 3.07
C LYS A 189 21.26 2.02 2.61
N LYS A 190 21.22 3.25 2.11
CA LYS A 190 20.04 3.82 1.46
C LYS A 190 20.23 3.80 -0.06
N ALA A 191 19.22 3.36 -0.80
CA ALA A 191 19.29 3.31 -2.26
C ALA A 191 19.65 4.67 -2.89
N TRP A 192 19.10 5.78 -2.36
CA TRP A 192 19.42 7.12 -2.85
C TRP A 192 20.88 7.50 -2.67
N GLN A 193 21.55 7.01 -1.61
CA GLN A 193 23.01 7.22 -1.42
C GLN A 193 23.83 6.51 -2.49
N LEU A 194 23.45 5.24 -2.78
CA LEU A 194 24.13 4.45 -3.82
C LEU A 194 23.98 5.08 -5.21
N ILE A 195 22.79 5.62 -5.53
CA ILE A 195 22.56 6.32 -6.80
C ILE A 195 23.47 7.55 -6.91
N LYS A 196 23.63 8.32 -5.83
CA LYS A 196 24.55 9.45 -5.78
C LYS A 196 26.01 9.02 -5.89
N GLU A 197 26.43 8.04 -5.10
CA GLU A 197 27.79 7.48 -5.14
C GLU A 197 28.17 6.96 -6.54
N SER A 198 27.16 6.56 -7.33
CA SER A 198 27.35 6.08 -8.72
C SER A 198 27.25 7.20 -9.77
N ASN A 199 27.09 8.47 -9.38
CA ASN A 199 26.89 9.64 -10.27
C ASN A 199 25.73 9.44 -11.27
N CYS A 200 24.64 8.81 -10.81
CA CYS A 200 23.49 8.48 -11.64
C CYS A 200 22.28 9.41 -11.42
N GLU A 201 22.39 10.46 -10.60
CA GLU A 201 21.26 11.33 -10.22
C GLU A 201 20.71 12.17 -11.36
N ASP A 202 21.49 12.44 -12.39
CA ASP A 202 21.10 13.28 -13.55
C ASP A 202 20.70 12.47 -14.79
N LEU A 203 20.54 11.14 -14.65
CA LEU A 203 20.18 10.29 -15.78
C LEU A 203 18.75 10.59 -16.27
N PHE A 204 18.59 10.64 -17.58
CA PHE A 204 17.30 10.77 -18.26
C PHE A 204 17.26 10.00 -19.59
N VAL A 205 16.06 9.63 -20.00
CA VAL A 205 15.77 9.04 -21.31
C VAL A 205 14.41 9.60 -21.78
N GLY A 206 14.43 10.44 -22.80
CA GLY A 206 13.23 11.18 -23.23
C GLY A 206 12.65 12.01 -22.09
N GLU A 207 11.35 11.85 -21.83
CA GLU A 207 10.63 12.52 -20.75
C GLU A 207 10.84 11.86 -19.37
N ALA A 208 11.46 10.65 -19.32
CA ALA A 208 11.73 9.95 -18.09
C ALA A 208 13.07 10.40 -17.50
N ARG A 209 13.06 10.80 -16.23
CA ARG A 209 14.26 11.24 -15.52
C ARG A 209 14.27 10.86 -14.05
N ILE A 210 15.44 10.92 -13.46
CA ILE A 210 15.60 10.85 -11.99
C ILE A 210 15.19 12.21 -11.40
N SER A 211 14.40 12.18 -10.33
CA SER A 211 13.94 13.40 -9.67
C SER A 211 15.10 14.13 -8.97
N SER A 212 15.29 15.41 -9.27
CA SER A 212 16.26 16.29 -8.59
C SER A 212 15.99 16.41 -7.08
N LYS A 213 14.74 16.22 -6.66
CA LYS A 213 14.34 16.28 -5.25
C LYS A 213 14.70 15.03 -4.46
N HIS A 214 14.66 13.85 -5.11
CA HIS A 214 14.99 12.57 -4.48
C HIS A 214 15.39 11.55 -5.54
N CYS A 215 16.66 11.24 -5.64
CA CYS A 215 17.21 10.44 -6.74
C CYS A 215 16.72 8.98 -6.81
N ASN A 216 16.05 8.45 -5.77
CA ASN A 216 15.38 7.14 -5.84
C ASN A 216 13.94 7.22 -6.38
N PHE A 217 13.55 8.35 -6.98
CA PHE A 217 12.27 8.53 -7.66
C PHE A 217 12.49 8.78 -9.13
N PHE A 218 11.96 7.90 -9.97
CA PHE A 218 11.87 8.12 -11.39
C PHE A 218 10.55 8.81 -11.70
N ILE A 219 10.63 9.87 -12.48
CA ILE A 219 9.48 10.71 -12.85
C ILE A 219 9.37 10.75 -14.36
N ASN A 220 8.15 10.96 -14.85
CA ASN A 220 7.84 11.23 -16.24
C ASN A 220 7.16 12.61 -16.31
N GLU A 221 7.72 13.54 -17.08
CA GLU A 221 7.21 14.91 -17.25
C GLU A 221 6.20 15.05 -18.37
#